data_0594ab82e6358ac3275719b3a9c27368
#
_entry.id   0594ab82e6358ac3275719b3a9c27368
#
_cell.length_a   1.000
_cell.length_b   1.000
_cell.length_c   1.000
_cell.angle_alpha   90.00
_cell.angle_beta   90.00
_cell.angle_gamma   90.00
#
_symmetry.space_group_name_H-M   'P 1'
#
loop_
_entity.id
_entity.type
_entity.pdbx_description
1 polymer ?
#
loop_
_entity_poly.entity_id
_entity_poly.type
_entity_poly.pdbx_seq_one_letter_code
_entity_poly.pdbx_strand_id
1 'polypeptide(L)'
;MSLIMSTISNFFKMIMDSGPTKDDSEDVTMITSDEANELLTLHNKTRNVYNLPPMVLDEDCSLVARSHAIWMSNSQNISHMGFSFFGPVQRMAIVGKEPENIGECISYSIGPEVKDLMRAWFTSESHRSIILGKYDRFGVGRVLGPHDNNYYWCAIYSTAKGAHNVPNVKMSESIVDF
;
A
#
# COMPACT_ATOMS: atom_id res chain seq x y z
N MET A 1 18.65 17.92 -13.88
CA MET A 1 18.22 16.52 -13.74
C MET A 1 19.02 15.75 -12.68
N SER A 2 20.33 15.89 -12.60
CA SER A 2 21.21 15.14 -11.66
C SER A 2 20.90 15.41 -10.17
N LEU A 3 20.65 16.66 -9.77
CA LEU A 3 20.48 17.04 -8.35
C LEU A 3 19.16 16.52 -7.75
N ILE A 4 18.08 16.53 -8.52
CA ILE A 4 16.75 16.04 -8.08
C ILE A 4 16.80 14.52 -7.90
N MET A 5 17.42 13.81 -8.85
CA MET A 5 17.59 12.35 -8.77
C MET A 5 18.47 11.93 -7.60
N SER A 6 19.53 12.69 -7.27
CA SER A 6 20.38 12.40 -6.10
C SER A 6 19.63 12.65 -4.79
N THR A 7 18.80 13.69 -4.71
CA THR A 7 18.00 14.00 -3.52
C THR A 7 16.92 12.95 -3.29
N ILE A 8 16.25 12.50 -4.35
CA ILE A 8 15.26 11.42 -4.33
C ILE A 8 15.92 10.10 -3.93
N SER A 9 17.06 9.76 -4.52
CA SER A 9 17.84 8.57 -4.18
C SER A 9 18.30 8.59 -2.72
N ASN A 10 18.76 9.74 -2.21
CA ASN A 10 19.16 9.90 -0.82
C ASN A 10 17.97 9.81 0.16
N PHE A 11 16.81 10.35 -0.21
CA PHE A 11 15.59 10.21 0.57
C PHE A 11 15.13 8.74 0.65
N PHE A 12 15.13 8.03 -0.48
CA PHE A 12 14.83 6.59 -0.50
C PHE A 12 15.89 5.79 0.28
N LYS A 13 17.17 6.13 0.16
CA LYS A 13 18.25 5.49 0.92
C LYS A 13 18.08 5.70 2.42
N MET A 14 17.71 6.90 2.85
CA MET A 14 17.41 7.20 4.25
C MET A 14 16.22 6.37 4.76
N ILE A 15 15.17 6.18 3.95
CA ILE A 15 14.03 5.31 4.28
C ILE A 15 14.46 3.83 4.31
N MET A 16 15.35 3.41 3.41
CA MET A 16 15.87 2.04 3.36
C MET A 16 16.81 1.75 4.53
N ASP A 17 17.66 2.72 4.90
CA ASP A 17 18.63 2.60 6.00
C ASP A 17 17.94 2.73 7.38
N SER A 18 16.72 3.26 7.45
CA SER A 18 15.84 3.23 8.64
C SER A 18 14.99 1.94 8.72
N GLY A 19 15.42 0.87 8.07
CA GLY A 19 14.88 -0.47 8.27
C GLY A 19 15.00 -0.86 9.75
N PRO A 20 14.24 -1.86 10.23
CA PRO A 20 14.19 -2.23 11.64
C PRO A 20 15.62 -2.48 12.13
N THR A 21 16.11 -1.59 12.99
CA THR A 21 17.25 -1.91 13.84
C THR A 21 16.81 -3.12 14.66
N LYS A 22 17.66 -4.15 14.74
CA LYS A 22 17.46 -5.33 15.58
C LYS A 22 17.45 -4.91 17.06
N ASP A 23 16.38 -4.32 17.50
CA ASP A 23 16.01 -4.22 18.88
C ASP A 23 14.57 -4.73 18.97
N ASP A 24 14.40 -5.86 19.70
CA ASP A 24 13.15 -6.62 19.85
C ASP A 24 12.07 -5.90 20.68
N SER A 25 12.13 -4.59 20.80
CA SER A 25 10.99 -3.76 21.20
C SER A 25 10.12 -3.58 19.96
N GLU A 26 8.93 -4.18 19.96
CA GLU A 26 7.90 -4.01 18.92
C GLU A 26 7.77 -2.52 18.55
N ASP A 27 8.32 -2.13 17.41
CA ASP A 27 8.10 -0.79 16.87
C ASP A 27 6.66 -0.73 16.36
N VAL A 28 5.73 -0.49 17.31
CA VAL A 28 4.30 -0.34 17.04
C VAL A 28 3.98 0.78 16.04
N THR A 29 4.99 1.56 15.65
CA THR A 29 4.83 2.67 14.71
C THR A 29 4.72 2.20 13.27
N MET A 30 5.32 1.05 12.91
CA MET A 30 5.34 0.50 11.55
C MET A 30 4.50 -0.75 11.46
N ILE A 31 4.06 -1.09 10.24
CA ILE A 31 3.37 -2.37 10.00
C ILE A 31 4.38 -3.51 10.10
N THR A 32 4.02 -4.55 10.84
CA THR A 32 4.80 -5.79 10.93
C THR A 32 4.55 -6.70 9.73
N SER A 33 5.44 -7.67 9.52
CA SER A 33 5.25 -8.67 8.46
C SER A 33 3.99 -9.51 8.66
N ASP A 34 3.62 -9.81 9.92
CA ASP A 34 2.41 -10.60 10.23
C ASP A 34 1.14 -9.79 9.92
N GLU A 35 1.09 -8.51 10.29
CA GLU A 35 -0.03 -7.62 9.96
C GLU A 35 -0.18 -7.42 8.44
N ALA A 36 0.93 -7.29 7.71
CA ALA A 36 0.90 -7.19 6.24
C ALA A 36 0.36 -8.47 5.60
N ASN A 37 0.74 -9.65 6.11
CA ASN A 37 0.21 -10.94 5.67
C ASN A 37 -1.26 -11.12 6.07
N GLU A 38 -1.67 -10.65 7.25
CA GLU A 38 -3.09 -10.66 7.66
C GLU A 38 -3.93 -9.81 6.71
N LEU A 39 -3.47 -8.58 6.40
CA LEU A 39 -4.18 -7.70 5.48
C LEU A 39 -4.27 -8.29 4.07
N LEU A 40 -3.18 -8.90 3.55
CA LEU A 40 -3.20 -9.63 2.28
C LEU A 40 -4.20 -10.79 2.31
N THR A 41 -4.26 -11.53 3.42
CA THR A 41 -5.20 -12.63 3.60
C THR A 41 -6.65 -12.14 3.54
N LEU A 42 -6.97 -11.02 4.19
CA LEU A 42 -8.29 -10.40 4.14
C LEU A 42 -8.65 -9.96 2.71
N HIS A 43 -7.70 -9.34 1.99
CA HIS A 43 -7.87 -9.00 0.57
C HIS A 43 -8.18 -10.23 -0.28
N ASN A 44 -7.40 -11.30 -0.12
CA ASN A 44 -7.55 -12.50 -0.92
C ASN A 44 -8.83 -13.28 -0.59
N LYS A 45 -9.28 -13.29 0.68
CA LYS A 45 -10.61 -13.81 1.05
C LYS A 45 -11.72 -13.02 0.35
N THR A 46 -11.65 -11.70 0.38
CA THR A 46 -12.59 -10.82 -0.31
C THR A 46 -12.57 -11.07 -1.82
N ARG A 47 -11.41 -11.08 -2.45
CA ARG A 47 -11.26 -11.33 -3.89
C ARG A 47 -11.82 -12.68 -4.30
N ASN A 48 -11.62 -13.73 -3.48
CA ASN A 48 -12.18 -15.06 -3.73
C ASN A 48 -13.72 -15.06 -3.77
N VAL A 49 -14.40 -14.29 -2.91
CA VAL A 49 -15.86 -14.14 -2.95
C VAL A 49 -16.33 -13.57 -4.30
N TYR A 50 -15.50 -12.74 -4.94
CA TYR A 50 -15.77 -12.15 -6.25
C TYR A 50 -15.13 -12.94 -7.42
N ASN A 51 -14.68 -14.17 -7.19
CA ASN A 51 -14.03 -15.05 -8.17
C ASN A 51 -12.81 -14.40 -8.85
N LEU A 52 -12.07 -13.57 -8.11
CA LEU A 52 -10.82 -12.95 -8.56
C LEU A 52 -9.62 -13.76 -8.08
N PRO A 53 -8.54 -13.86 -8.88
CA PRO A 53 -7.33 -14.53 -8.46
C PRO A 53 -6.69 -13.82 -7.25
N PRO A 54 -6.02 -14.57 -6.38
CA PRO A 54 -5.32 -13.99 -5.24
C PRO A 54 -4.13 -13.14 -5.71
N MET A 55 -3.77 -12.17 -4.89
CA MET A 55 -2.54 -11.41 -4.99
C MET A 55 -1.45 -12.02 -4.09
N VAL A 56 -0.20 -11.65 -4.34
CA VAL A 56 0.96 -11.99 -3.50
C VAL A 56 1.57 -10.72 -2.93
N LEU A 57 2.20 -10.84 -1.76
CA LEU A 57 2.97 -9.74 -1.19
C LEU A 57 4.19 -9.45 -2.07
N ASP A 58 4.44 -8.18 -2.33
CA ASP A 58 5.54 -7.71 -3.18
C ASP A 58 6.35 -6.65 -2.44
N GLU A 59 7.66 -6.84 -2.39
CA GLU A 59 8.57 -5.98 -1.63
C GLU A 59 8.68 -4.57 -2.22
N ASP A 60 8.68 -4.43 -3.54
CA ASP A 60 8.74 -3.12 -4.21
C ASP A 60 7.46 -2.32 -3.97
N CYS A 61 6.30 -2.99 -4.05
CA CYS A 61 5.02 -2.39 -3.69
C CYS A 61 4.99 -1.96 -2.21
N SER A 62 5.51 -2.80 -1.31
CA SER A 62 5.58 -2.50 0.13
C SER A 62 6.53 -1.34 0.42
N LEU A 63 7.68 -1.28 -0.25
CA LEU A 63 8.63 -0.18 -0.14
C LEU A 63 8.01 1.15 -0.57
N VAL A 64 7.35 1.17 -1.72
CA VAL A 64 6.68 2.37 -2.26
C VAL A 64 5.53 2.79 -1.35
N ALA A 65 4.72 1.84 -0.87
CA ALA A 65 3.63 2.09 0.06
C ALA A 65 4.14 2.70 1.38
N ARG A 66 5.18 2.10 1.98
CA ARG A 66 5.78 2.59 3.23
C ARG A 66 6.34 3.99 3.06
N SER A 67 7.10 4.25 2.00
CA SER A 67 7.67 5.58 1.75
C SER A 67 6.61 6.65 1.61
N HIS A 68 5.47 6.32 1.00
CA HIS A 68 4.36 7.25 0.87
C HIS A 68 3.60 7.47 2.18
N ALA A 69 3.41 6.42 2.99
CA ALA A 69 2.85 6.54 4.32
C ALA A 69 3.69 7.46 5.22
N ILE A 70 5.04 7.34 5.17
CA ILE A 70 5.97 8.25 5.86
C ILE A 70 5.80 9.69 5.37
N TRP A 71 5.70 9.91 4.06
CA TRP A 71 5.50 11.26 3.53
C TRP A 71 4.17 11.86 4.02
N MET A 72 3.07 11.10 3.97
CA MET A 72 1.77 11.55 4.45
C MET A 72 1.78 11.88 5.94
N SER A 73 2.43 11.04 6.77
CA SER A 73 2.52 11.23 8.22
C SER A 73 3.30 12.51 8.59
N ASN A 74 4.41 12.76 7.91
CA ASN A 74 5.23 13.95 8.15
C ASN A 74 4.59 15.24 7.65
N SER A 75 3.85 15.17 6.54
CA SER A 75 3.16 16.32 5.95
C SER A 75 1.76 16.53 6.53
N GLN A 76 1.25 15.59 7.34
CA GLN A 76 -0.14 15.54 7.82
C GLN A 76 -1.16 15.71 6.68
N ASN A 77 -0.84 15.15 5.51
CA ASN A 77 -1.63 15.32 4.30
C ASN A 77 -1.95 13.96 3.65
N ILE A 78 -3.24 13.66 3.52
CA ILE A 78 -3.72 12.49 2.80
C ILE A 78 -3.88 12.87 1.33
N SER A 79 -2.99 12.37 0.50
CA SER A 79 -2.95 12.67 -0.92
C SER A 79 -2.31 11.54 -1.70
N HIS A 80 -2.83 11.21 -2.87
CA HIS A 80 -2.19 10.31 -3.84
C HIS A 80 -0.91 10.91 -4.44
N MET A 81 -0.76 12.23 -4.38
CA MET A 81 0.43 12.95 -4.85
C MET A 81 1.37 13.18 -3.67
N GLY A 82 2.52 12.57 -3.72
CA GLY A 82 3.54 12.65 -2.67
C GLY A 82 4.60 13.72 -2.93
N PHE A 83 5.82 13.44 -2.47
CA PHE A 83 6.98 14.30 -2.69
C PHE A 83 7.13 14.65 -4.18
N SER A 84 7.38 15.91 -4.49
CA SER A 84 7.50 16.43 -5.86
C SER A 84 6.27 16.17 -6.76
N PHE A 85 5.08 16.02 -6.17
CA PHE A 85 3.84 15.70 -6.88
C PHE A 85 3.88 14.35 -7.60
N PHE A 86 4.65 13.39 -7.09
CA PHE A 86 4.73 12.05 -7.65
C PHE A 86 3.56 11.20 -7.17
N GLY A 87 2.79 10.71 -8.14
CA GLY A 87 1.77 9.68 -7.93
C GLY A 87 2.38 8.27 -7.83
N PRO A 88 1.56 7.24 -7.63
CA PRO A 88 2.04 5.87 -7.44
C PRO A 88 2.87 5.34 -8.64
N VAL A 89 2.52 5.72 -9.87
CA VAL A 89 3.29 5.34 -11.07
C VAL A 89 4.72 5.84 -11.00
N GLN A 90 4.91 7.13 -10.70
CA GLN A 90 6.24 7.73 -10.61
C GLN A 90 7.03 7.16 -9.44
N ARG A 91 6.37 6.86 -8.32
CA ARG A 91 7.02 6.23 -7.18
C ARG A 91 7.50 4.81 -7.49
N MET A 92 6.72 4.01 -8.23
CA MET A 92 7.17 2.70 -8.72
C MET A 92 8.34 2.82 -9.70
N ALA A 93 8.34 3.81 -10.58
CA ALA A 93 9.46 4.06 -11.50
C ALA A 93 10.78 4.38 -10.78
N ILE A 94 10.74 5.04 -9.61
CA ILE A 94 11.94 5.32 -8.79
C ILE A 94 12.61 4.02 -8.31
N VAL A 95 11.83 2.99 -7.98
CA VAL A 95 12.36 1.67 -7.60
C VAL A 95 12.63 0.77 -8.82
N GLY A 96 12.63 1.34 -10.03
CA GLY A 96 12.94 0.63 -11.28
C GLY A 96 11.82 -0.27 -11.78
N LYS A 97 10.57 -0.02 -11.36
CA LYS A 97 9.41 -0.83 -11.76
C LYS A 97 8.44 -0.02 -12.62
N GLU A 98 7.98 -0.68 -13.66
CA GLU A 98 6.96 -0.15 -14.57
C GLU A 98 5.82 -1.17 -14.68
N PRO A 99 4.88 -1.18 -13.72
CA PRO A 99 3.76 -2.10 -13.74
C PRO A 99 2.83 -1.82 -14.93
N GLU A 100 2.13 -2.85 -15.41
CA GLU A 100 1.12 -2.71 -16.47
C GLU A 100 -0.12 -1.96 -15.92
N ASN A 101 -0.54 -2.33 -14.70
CA ASN A 101 -1.60 -1.62 -13.97
C ASN A 101 -1.11 -1.29 -12.57
N ILE A 102 -1.59 -0.19 -12.04
CA ILE A 102 -1.32 0.24 -10.67
C ILE A 102 -2.58 0.84 -10.04
N GLY A 103 -2.81 0.50 -8.78
CA GLY A 103 -3.82 1.09 -7.92
C GLY A 103 -3.23 1.48 -6.58
N GLU A 104 -3.89 2.39 -5.90
CA GLU A 104 -3.46 2.84 -4.58
C GLU A 104 -4.67 3.08 -3.68
N CYS A 105 -4.61 2.57 -2.45
CA CYS A 105 -5.50 2.96 -1.37
C CYS A 105 -4.69 3.69 -0.30
N ILE A 106 -5.19 4.84 0.14
CA ILE A 106 -4.60 5.64 1.22
C ILE A 106 -5.66 6.03 2.24
N SER A 107 -5.27 6.09 3.49
CA SER A 107 -6.13 6.60 4.58
C SER A 107 -5.31 6.92 5.82
N TYR A 108 -5.97 7.46 6.83
CA TYR A 108 -5.48 7.46 8.20
C TYR A 108 -6.50 6.79 9.13
N SER A 109 -6.04 6.30 10.27
CA SER A 109 -6.87 5.70 11.31
C SER A 109 -6.34 6.05 12.70
N ILE A 110 -7.21 5.97 13.71
CA ILE A 110 -6.81 6.17 15.12
C ILE A 110 -6.08 4.93 15.65
N GLY A 111 -6.52 3.73 15.25
CA GLY A 111 -5.94 2.46 15.67
C GLY A 111 -5.16 1.76 14.55
N PRO A 112 -4.29 0.81 14.93
CA PRO A 112 -3.43 0.07 13.98
C PRO A 112 -4.11 -1.16 13.36
N GLU A 113 -5.37 -1.44 13.67
CA GLU A 113 -6.02 -2.71 13.37
C GLU A 113 -6.28 -2.88 11.87
N VAL A 114 -5.67 -3.90 11.28
CA VAL A 114 -5.79 -4.19 9.83
C VAL A 114 -7.21 -4.59 9.43
N LYS A 115 -7.99 -5.19 10.32
CA LYS A 115 -9.40 -5.55 10.05
C LYS A 115 -10.29 -4.32 9.91
N ASP A 116 -10.11 -3.34 10.78
CA ASP A 116 -10.88 -2.11 10.73
C ASP A 116 -10.52 -1.28 9.49
N LEU A 117 -9.23 -1.26 9.13
CA LEU A 117 -8.77 -0.67 7.89
C LEU A 117 -9.42 -1.34 6.67
N MET A 118 -9.37 -2.68 6.61
CA MET A 118 -9.94 -3.44 5.50
C MET A 118 -11.44 -3.19 5.37
N ARG A 119 -12.18 -3.16 6.50
CA ARG A 119 -13.61 -2.84 6.53
C ARG A 119 -13.86 -1.42 6.01
N ALA A 120 -13.10 -0.43 6.46
CA ALA A 120 -13.24 0.95 6.02
C ALA A 120 -12.98 1.09 4.51
N TRP A 121 -11.92 0.47 4.01
CA TRP A 121 -11.63 0.50 2.57
C TRP A 121 -12.68 -0.24 1.74
N PHE A 122 -13.19 -1.38 2.21
CA PHE A 122 -14.17 -2.15 1.44
C PHE A 122 -15.55 -1.49 1.41
N THR A 123 -15.94 -0.72 2.43
CA THR A 123 -17.18 0.07 2.42
C THR A 123 -17.10 1.29 1.51
N SER A 124 -15.94 1.82 1.24
CA SER A 124 -15.71 2.92 0.30
C SER A 124 -15.73 2.40 -1.14
N GLU A 125 -16.60 2.94 -1.99
CA GLU A 125 -16.72 2.52 -3.40
C GLU A 125 -15.39 2.68 -4.17
N SER A 126 -14.68 3.79 -3.97
CA SER A 126 -13.40 4.06 -4.62
C SER A 126 -12.33 3.06 -4.21
N HIS A 127 -12.15 2.79 -2.91
CA HIS A 127 -11.18 1.81 -2.43
C HIS A 127 -11.58 0.38 -2.82
N ARG A 128 -12.88 0.03 -2.69
CA ARG A 128 -13.38 -1.28 -3.09
C ARG A 128 -13.10 -1.58 -4.57
N SER A 129 -13.27 -0.60 -5.45
CA SER A 129 -12.96 -0.75 -6.88
C SER A 129 -11.48 -1.08 -7.13
N ILE A 130 -10.57 -0.53 -6.32
CA ILE A 130 -9.14 -0.86 -6.37
C ILE A 130 -8.92 -2.28 -5.83
N ILE A 131 -9.46 -2.63 -4.65
CA ILE A 131 -9.29 -3.96 -4.04
C ILE A 131 -9.74 -5.08 -4.99
N LEU A 132 -10.80 -4.85 -5.76
CA LEU A 132 -11.36 -5.79 -6.73
C LEU A 132 -10.79 -5.62 -8.15
N GLY A 133 -9.78 -4.77 -8.33
CA GLY A 133 -9.14 -4.54 -9.63
C GLY A 133 -8.29 -5.71 -10.12
N LYS A 134 -7.77 -5.57 -11.34
CA LYS A 134 -6.93 -6.59 -12.00
C LYS A 134 -5.48 -6.44 -11.55
N TYR A 135 -5.17 -6.96 -10.39
CA TYR A 135 -3.83 -6.94 -9.81
C TYR A 135 -3.42 -8.34 -9.37
N ASP A 136 -2.12 -8.63 -9.40
CA ASP A 136 -1.51 -9.86 -8.91
C ASP A 136 -0.51 -9.61 -7.77
N ARG A 137 -0.17 -8.34 -7.50
CA ARG A 137 0.80 -7.92 -6.47
C ARG A 137 0.18 -6.90 -5.55
N PHE A 138 0.60 -6.98 -4.29
CA PHE A 138 0.14 -6.12 -3.21
C PHE A 138 1.31 -5.75 -2.31
N GLY A 139 1.33 -4.52 -1.86
CA GLY A 139 2.24 -4.07 -0.81
C GLY A 139 1.58 -3.02 0.06
N VAL A 140 1.96 -2.96 1.33
CA VAL A 140 1.35 -2.05 2.30
C VAL A 140 2.40 -1.42 3.19
N GLY A 141 2.17 -0.17 3.58
CA GLY A 141 2.89 0.58 4.58
C GLY A 141 1.94 1.22 5.57
N ARG A 142 2.30 1.17 6.86
CA ARG A 142 1.67 1.92 7.95
C ARG A 142 2.73 2.66 8.72
N VAL A 143 2.44 3.87 9.15
CA VAL A 143 3.31 4.69 9.99
C VAL A 143 2.47 5.47 10.98
N LEU A 144 2.86 5.48 12.26
CA LEU A 144 2.28 6.37 13.26
C LEU A 144 2.78 7.80 13.02
N GLY A 145 1.85 8.73 12.88
CA GLY A 145 2.15 10.14 12.65
C GLY A 145 2.82 10.79 13.87
N PRO A 146 3.94 11.50 13.69
CA PRO A 146 4.70 12.08 14.80
C PRO A 146 4.01 13.28 15.46
N HIS A 147 2.94 13.80 14.85
CA HIS A 147 2.31 15.06 15.28
C HIS A 147 0.88 14.91 15.77
N ASP A 148 0.17 13.85 15.38
CA ASP A 148 -1.27 13.71 15.61
C ASP A 148 -1.70 12.33 16.14
N ASN A 149 -0.76 11.42 16.34
CA ASN A 149 -0.99 10.04 16.79
C ASN A 149 -1.96 9.24 15.89
N ASN A 150 -2.14 9.63 14.65
CA ASN A 150 -2.86 8.85 13.67
C ASN A 150 -1.93 7.88 12.92
N TYR A 151 -2.43 6.72 12.57
CA TYR A 151 -1.74 5.80 11.67
C TYR A 151 -2.05 6.17 10.23
N TYR A 152 -1.00 6.44 9.45
CA TYR A 152 -1.10 6.72 8.02
C TYR A 152 -0.84 5.44 7.22
N TRP A 153 -1.75 5.12 6.34
CA TRP A 153 -1.75 3.89 5.57
C TRP A 153 -1.65 4.18 4.08
N CYS A 154 -0.83 3.38 3.40
CA CYS A 154 -0.81 3.31 1.96
C CYS A 154 -0.73 1.84 1.55
N ALA A 155 -1.53 1.43 0.57
CA ALA A 155 -1.40 0.15 -0.11
C ALA A 155 -1.23 0.38 -1.60
N ILE A 156 -0.28 -0.33 -2.20
CA ILE A 156 -0.01 -0.36 -3.64
C ILE A 156 -0.45 -1.71 -4.19
N TYR A 157 -1.21 -1.66 -5.26
CA TYR A 157 -1.66 -2.79 -6.04
C TYR A 157 -1.04 -2.70 -7.43
N SER A 158 -0.46 -3.76 -7.94
CA SER A 158 0.14 -3.72 -9.27
C SER A 158 -0.04 -5.03 -10.03
N THR A 159 0.17 -4.95 -11.35
CA THR A 159 0.23 -6.10 -12.23
C THR A 159 1.59 -6.10 -12.92
N ALA A 160 2.31 -7.22 -12.84
CA ALA A 160 3.58 -7.36 -13.54
C ALA A 160 3.38 -7.30 -15.06
N LYS A 161 4.31 -6.68 -15.80
CA LYS A 161 4.27 -6.68 -17.28
C LYS A 161 4.24 -8.12 -17.79
N GLY A 162 3.27 -8.41 -18.68
CA GLY A 162 3.11 -9.73 -19.29
C GLY A 162 2.31 -10.74 -18.46
N ALA A 163 1.76 -10.37 -17.32
CA ALA A 163 0.80 -11.18 -16.58
C ALA A 163 -0.56 -11.13 -17.29
N HIS A 164 -0.80 -12.08 -18.19
CA HIS A 164 -2.05 -12.16 -18.96
C HIS A 164 -3.12 -12.99 -18.23
N ASN A 165 -4.38 -12.51 -18.32
CA ASN A 165 -5.63 -13.17 -17.94
C ASN A 165 -6.08 -13.11 -16.48
N VAL A 166 -6.45 -11.91 -16.03
CA VAL A 166 -7.44 -11.78 -14.95
C VAL A 166 -8.84 -11.72 -15.61
N PRO A 167 -9.76 -12.64 -15.32
CA PRO A 167 -11.11 -12.59 -15.90
C PRO A 167 -11.85 -11.32 -15.49
N ASN A 168 -12.67 -10.82 -16.42
CA ASN A 168 -13.53 -9.67 -16.15
C ASN A 168 -14.76 -10.17 -15.35
N VAL A 169 -14.81 -9.89 -14.05
CA VAL A 169 -15.91 -10.30 -13.17
C VAL A 169 -16.90 -9.17 -13.04
N LYS A 170 -18.17 -9.45 -13.30
CA LYS A 170 -19.26 -8.54 -12.94
C LYS A 170 -19.41 -8.54 -11.41
N MET A 171 -19.38 -7.36 -10.80
CA MET A 171 -19.61 -7.21 -9.37
C MET A 171 -21.03 -7.71 -9.02
N SER A 172 -21.14 -8.73 -8.18
CA SER A 172 -22.35 -9.05 -7.44
C SER A 172 -22.25 -8.43 -6.05
N GLU A 173 -23.36 -7.99 -5.49
CA GLU A 173 -23.42 -7.50 -4.11
C GLU A 173 -23.32 -8.68 -3.14
N SER A 174 -22.12 -9.18 -2.92
CA SER A 174 -21.87 -10.21 -1.91
C SER A 174 -21.46 -9.56 -0.59
N ILE A 175 -22.07 -9.99 0.50
CA ILE A 175 -21.71 -9.56 1.85
C ILE A 175 -20.41 -10.27 2.22
N VAL A 176 -19.39 -9.49 2.57
CA VAL A 176 -18.11 -9.99 3.09
C VAL A 176 -18.05 -9.60 4.57
N ASP A 177 -18.02 -10.61 5.45
CA ASP A 177 -17.80 -10.43 6.89
C ASP A 177 -16.27 -10.38 7.17
N PHE A 178 -15.84 -9.33 7.88
CA PHE A 178 -14.46 -9.09 8.28
C PHE A 178 -14.22 -9.33 9.77
#